data_f0fe8643c6b7ed4b5864e6e20ca6131a
#
_entry.id   f0fe8643c6b7ed4b5864e6e20ca6131a
#
_cell.length_a   1.000
_cell.length_b   1.000
_cell.length_c   1.000
_cell.angle_alpha   90.00
_cell.angle_beta   90.00
_cell.angle_gamma   90.00
#
_symmetry.space_group_name_H-M   'P 1'
#
loop_
_entity.id
_entity.type
_entity.pdbx_description
1 polymer ?
#
loop_
_entity_poly.entity_id
_entity_poly.type
_entity_poly.pdbx_seq_one_letter_code
_entity_poly.pdbx_strand_id
1 'polypeptide(L)'
;MNKLILGFLSGILLYTCAEAADRIRIGIPNIGAQFMTFPLAQKNGFFAEENLEVEHIRIFGQVAMAALVNGDLDYWGAIGFSIRSAMQGLPVRATAGFLPVHPSALIVRPEIKSVQNLKGQTLGTSTFGGAPEVIARLILRHFGLDPDKDVKFLALGAAAENRLAAMKQGLIAGTVLSVPADSEGVKMGFQIIAKAYELFSYPDAGLTATISKIKQKPDEVKRVIRAGIKGNRYIRAERERTIQFLMEWQKANRESAVNTYNSLGKLFSDDGALPEKGLRFVIEENKKIVKVSREVSLSEVADLSILKQAQDELRVRQP
;
A
#
# COMPACT_ATOMS: atom_id res chain seq x y z
N MET A 1 28.03 72.05 31.13
CA MET A 1 28.07 70.68 31.75
C MET A 1 26.91 69.85 31.19
N ASN A 2 27.13 69.15 30.03
CA ASN A 2 26.12 68.29 29.38
C ASN A 2 26.40 66.81 29.72
N LYS A 3 25.50 66.18 30.41
CA LYS A 3 25.58 64.76 30.65
C LYS A 3 24.88 64.02 29.53
N LEU A 4 25.63 63.29 28.66
CA LEU A 4 25.14 62.36 27.72
C LEU A 4 24.72 61.07 28.50
N ILE A 5 23.46 60.73 28.40
CA ILE A 5 22.96 59.43 28.86
C ILE A 5 23.00 58.46 27.66
N LEU A 6 23.92 57.49 27.69
CA LEU A 6 24.01 56.39 26.71
C LEU A 6 23.02 55.30 27.11
N GLY A 7 21.89 55.21 26.39
CA GLY A 7 20.92 54.11 26.55
C GLY A 7 21.41 52.82 25.89
N PHE A 8 21.70 51.83 26.68
CA PHE A 8 22.03 50.47 26.21
C PHE A 8 20.74 49.73 25.82
N LEU A 9 20.44 49.64 24.52
CA LEU A 9 19.36 48.78 24.01
C LEU A 9 19.87 47.33 23.97
N SER A 10 19.54 46.54 24.99
CA SER A 10 19.77 45.08 24.99
C SER A 10 18.74 44.40 24.07
N GLY A 11 19.13 44.14 22.83
CA GLY A 11 18.35 43.32 21.92
C GLY A 11 18.36 41.86 22.39
N ILE A 12 17.23 41.37 22.90
CA ILE A 12 17.01 39.93 23.17
C ILE A 12 16.84 39.24 21.82
N LEU A 13 17.91 38.62 21.32
CA LEU A 13 17.83 37.65 20.22
C LEU A 13 17.12 36.38 20.74
N LEU A 14 15.84 36.28 20.42
CA LEU A 14 15.12 35.02 20.56
C LEU A 14 15.69 34.02 19.53
N TYR A 15 16.65 33.22 19.95
CA TYR A 15 17.02 32.00 19.21
C TYR A 15 15.85 31.06 19.25
N THR A 16 15.04 31.01 18.20
CA THR A 16 14.18 29.88 17.95
C THR A 16 15.09 28.70 17.59
N CYS A 17 15.34 27.81 18.55
CA CYS A 17 15.90 26.50 18.24
C CYS A 17 14.95 25.85 17.21
N ALA A 18 15.31 25.85 15.95
CA ALA A 18 14.67 24.98 14.99
C ALA A 18 14.99 23.54 15.43
N GLU A 19 13.99 22.82 15.92
CA GLU A 19 14.13 21.42 16.26
C GLU A 19 14.50 20.67 14.97
N ALA A 20 15.61 19.91 15.00
CA ALA A 20 16.06 19.15 13.85
C ALA A 20 14.97 18.16 13.42
N ALA A 21 14.73 18.05 12.11
CA ALA A 21 13.73 17.10 11.61
C ALA A 21 14.08 15.65 12.01
N ASP A 22 13.07 14.90 12.46
CA ASP A 22 13.23 13.48 12.75
C ASP A 22 13.49 12.73 11.44
N ARG A 23 14.59 11.95 11.41
CA ARG A 23 14.91 11.09 10.27
C ARG A 23 14.21 9.76 10.42
N ILE A 24 13.46 9.36 9.39
CA ILE A 24 12.72 8.12 9.37
C ILE A 24 12.97 7.35 8.06
N ARG A 25 12.93 6.01 8.16
CA ARG A 25 13.08 5.09 7.04
C ARG A 25 11.78 4.35 6.80
N ILE A 26 11.21 4.51 5.62
CA ILE A 26 9.97 3.83 5.20
C ILE A 26 10.30 2.80 4.13
N GLY A 27 10.09 1.52 4.45
CA GLY A 27 10.22 0.43 3.49
C GLY A 27 9.00 0.33 2.57
N ILE A 28 9.23 0.12 1.27
CA ILE A 28 8.21 -0.18 0.28
C ILE A 28 8.62 -1.40 -0.56
N PRO A 29 7.67 -2.27 -0.98
CA PRO A 29 8.03 -3.49 -1.71
C PRO A 29 8.64 -3.24 -3.09
N ASN A 30 8.11 -2.24 -3.79
CA ASN A 30 8.49 -1.87 -5.16
C ASN A 30 7.96 -0.48 -5.51
N ILE A 31 8.22 -0.03 -6.75
CA ILE A 31 7.74 1.25 -7.29
C ILE A 31 6.35 1.13 -7.96
N GLY A 32 5.54 0.15 -7.58
CA GLY A 32 4.15 0.05 -8.06
C GLY A 32 3.31 1.23 -7.58
N ALA A 33 2.36 1.67 -8.42
CA ALA A 33 1.56 2.86 -8.14
C ALA A 33 0.75 2.76 -6.82
N GLN A 34 0.43 1.56 -6.37
CA GLN A 34 -0.23 1.32 -5.07
C GLN A 34 0.58 1.81 -3.87
N PHE A 35 1.91 1.96 -4.02
CA PHE A 35 2.80 2.43 -2.95
C PHE A 35 3.23 3.90 -3.13
N MET A 36 2.59 4.65 -4.01
CA MET A 36 3.00 6.03 -4.33
C MET A 36 2.69 7.05 -3.22
N THR A 37 1.86 6.72 -2.24
CA THR A 37 1.46 7.64 -1.15
C THR A 37 2.64 8.35 -0.53
N PHE A 38 3.64 7.61 -0.04
CA PHE A 38 4.77 8.19 0.67
C PHE A 38 5.77 8.91 -0.24
N PRO A 39 6.23 8.34 -1.37
CA PRO A 39 7.09 9.05 -2.30
C PRO A 39 6.47 10.34 -2.85
N LEU A 40 5.15 10.34 -3.11
CA LEU A 40 4.45 11.53 -3.55
C LEU A 40 4.31 12.54 -2.41
N ALA A 41 4.01 12.10 -1.19
CA ALA A 41 3.97 12.97 -0.02
C ALA A 41 5.33 13.64 0.24
N GLN A 42 6.44 12.92 0.08
CA GLN A 42 7.78 13.48 0.17
C GLN A 42 8.03 14.53 -0.91
N LYS A 43 7.73 14.21 -2.18
CA LYS A 43 7.94 15.15 -3.31
C LYS A 43 7.17 16.44 -3.14
N ASN A 44 5.99 16.41 -2.51
CA ASN A 44 5.14 17.58 -2.29
C ASN A 44 5.39 18.26 -0.92
N GLY A 45 6.42 17.87 -0.18
CA GLY A 45 6.81 18.53 1.07
C GLY A 45 5.96 18.17 2.29
N PHE A 46 4.99 17.25 2.19
CA PHE A 46 4.09 16.94 3.31
C PHE A 46 4.80 16.29 4.50
N PHE A 47 5.92 15.63 4.30
CA PHE A 47 6.78 15.17 5.40
C PHE A 47 7.55 16.34 6.04
N ALA A 48 8.05 17.27 5.23
CA ALA A 48 8.75 18.46 5.75
C ALA A 48 7.80 19.36 6.58
N GLU A 49 6.53 19.51 6.17
CA GLU A 49 5.49 20.19 6.97
C GLU A 49 5.25 19.54 8.34
N GLU A 50 5.56 18.25 8.46
CA GLU A 50 5.46 17.50 9.71
C GLU A 50 6.82 17.37 10.43
N ASN A 51 7.82 18.16 10.05
CA ASN A 51 9.19 18.11 10.58
C ASN A 51 9.82 16.71 10.52
N LEU A 52 9.65 16.02 9.36
CA LEU A 52 10.17 14.68 9.09
C LEU A 52 11.06 14.69 7.84
N GLU A 53 12.23 14.06 7.94
CA GLU A 53 13.11 13.73 6.81
C GLU A 53 12.98 12.24 6.49
N VAL A 54 12.53 11.88 5.27
CA VAL A 54 12.16 10.50 4.92
C VAL A 54 13.14 9.91 3.93
N GLU A 55 13.63 8.71 4.23
CA GLU A 55 14.32 7.83 3.30
C GLU A 55 13.40 6.66 2.89
N HIS A 56 13.20 6.44 1.57
CA HIS A 56 12.45 5.30 1.05
C HIS A 56 13.37 4.16 0.69
N ILE A 57 13.14 3.00 1.30
CA ILE A 57 13.95 1.79 1.10
C ILE A 57 13.11 0.75 0.36
N ARG A 58 13.58 0.29 -0.81
CA ARG A 58 12.96 -0.85 -1.51
C ARG A 58 13.46 -2.14 -0.89
N ILE A 59 12.53 -2.91 -0.33
CA ILE A 59 12.85 -4.12 0.42
C ILE A 59 11.69 -5.13 0.33
N PHE A 60 11.97 -6.42 0.32
CA PHE A 60 10.91 -7.44 0.29
C PHE A 60 10.30 -7.68 1.66
N GLY A 61 9.00 -8.01 1.71
CA GLY A 61 8.20 -8.06 2.93
C GLY A 61 8.79 -8.87 4.08
N GLN A 62 9.38 -10.05 3.81
CA GLN A 62 9.98 -10.88 4.86
C GLN A 62 11.23 -10.22 5.47
N VAL A 63 12.09 -9.65 4.62
CA VAL A 63 13.28 -8.92 5.08
C VAL A 63 12.86 -7.60 5.75
N ALA A 64 11.82 -6.94 5.23
CA ALA A 64 11.27 -5.72 5.84
C ALA A 64 10.76 -5.96 7.26
N MET A 65 10.13 -7.10 7.55
CA MET A 65 9.66 -7.40 8.91
C MET A 65 10.83 -7.60 9.89
N ALA A 66 11.89 -8.25 9.45
CA ALA A 66 13.11 -8.37 10.27
C ALA A 66 13.74 -6.98 10.50
N ALA A 67 13.86 -6.17 9.45
CA ALA A 67 14.40 -4.81 9.53
C ALA A 67 13.57 -3.89 10.46
N LEU A 68 12.23 -4.00 10.42
CA LEU A 68 11.35 -3.29 11.36
C LEU A 68 11.61 -3.70 12.81
N VAL A 69 11.68 -5.00 13.10
CA VAL A 69 11.86 -5.52 14.45
C VAL A 69 13.25 -5.15 15.01
N ASN A 70 14.28 -5.15 14.14
CA ASN A 70 15.64 -4.76 14.50
C ASN A 70 15.86 -3.23 14.59
N GLY A 71 14.92 -2.41 14.09
CA GLY A 71 15.05 -0.96 14.05
C GLY A 71 15.87 -0.43 12.86
N ASP A 72 16.13 -1.26 11.85
CA ASP A 72 16.75 -0.84 10.58
C ASP A 72 15.76 -0.12 9.67
N LEU A 73 14.47 -0.36 9.85
CA LEU A 73 13.34 0.41 9.32
C LEU A 73 12.51 0.97 10.46
N ASP A 74 11.92 2.15 10.23
CA ASP A 74 10.97 2.75 11.16
C ASP A 74 9.53 2.34 10.83
N TYR A 75 9.23 2.25 9.54
CA TYR A 75 7.88 1.95 9.03
C TYR A 75 7.93 1.05 7.79
N TRP A 76 6.80 0.36 7.56
CA TRP A 76 6.57 -0.44 6.36
C TRP A 76 5.28 -0.03 5.66
N GLY A 77 5.33 0.10 4.32
CA GLY A 77 4.27 0.67 3.49
C GLY A 77 3.24 -0.31 2.94
N ALA A 78 3.30 -1.60 3.30
CA ALA A 78 2.34 -2.60 2.83
C ALA A 78 1.67 -3.34 3.99
N ILE A 79 0.37 -3.63 3.90
CA ILE A 79 -0.43 -4.15 5.02
C ILE A 79 -0.54 -5.67 5.02
N GLY A 80 -0.83 -6.29 3.89
CA GLY A 80 -1.16 -7.72 3.84
C GLY A 80 -0.09 -8.63 4.45
N PHE A 81 1.19 -8.35 4.20
CA PHE A 81 2.30 -9.10 4.79
C PHE A 81 2.46 -8.83 6.29
N SER A 82 2.23 -7.59 6.72
CA SER A 82 2.33 -7.20 8.14
C SER A 82 1.28 -7.89 9.00
N ILE A 83 0.04 -7.98 8.52
CA ILE A 83 -1.04 -8.71 9.21
C ILE A 83 -0.65 -10.17 9.39
N ARG A 84 -0.14 -10.81 8.33
CA ARG A 84 0.35 -12.20 8.40
C ARG A 84 1.44 -12.37 9.45
N SER A 85 2.41 -11.47 9.46
CA SER A 85 3.52 -11.51 10.41
C SER A 85 3.07 -11.27 11.85
N ALA A 86 2.12 -10.36 12.06
CA ALA A 86 1.51 -10.14 13.38
C ALA A 86 0.76 -11.39 13.88
N MET A 87 0.02 -12.09 13.00
CA MET A 87 -0.65 -13.35 13.32
C MET A 87 0.34 -14.47 13.73
N GLN A 88 1.55 -14.41 13.21
CA GLN A 88 2.67 -15.31 13.56
C GLN A 88 3.45 -14.85 14.81
N GLY A 89 3.01 -13.78 15.48
CA GLY A 89 3.56 -13.31 16.75
C GLY A 89 4.60 -12.18 16.62
N LEU A 90 4.89 -11.66 15.42
CA LEU A 90 5.79 -10.52 15.31
C LEU A 90 5.15 -9.27 15.97
N PRO A 91 5.94 -8.45 16.69
CA PRO A 91 5.44 -7.28 17.41
C PRO A 91 5.19 -6.07 16.48
N VAL A 92 4.42 -6.26 15.40
CA VAL A 92 4.08 -5.24 14.42
C VAL A 92 2.57 -5.04 14.34
N ARG A 93 2.13 -3.82 14.01
CA ARG A 93 0.71 -3.45 13.83
C ARG A 93 0.54 -2.54 12.62
N ALA A 94 -0.54 -2.76 11.87
CA ALA A 94 -1.02 -1.78 10.90
C ALA A 94 -1.59 -0.58 11.66
N THR A 95 -1.21 0.64 11.29
CA THR A 95 -1.61 1.87 11.99
C THR A 95 -2.47 2.81 11.13
N ALA A 96 -2.43 2.63 9.80
CA ALA A 96 -3.28 3.36 8.84
C ALA A 96 -3.38 2.58 7.52
N GLY A 97 -4.48 2.77 6.78
CA GLY A 97 -4.70 2.22 5.43
C GLY A 97 -4.70 3.33 4.39
N PHE A 98 -3.80 3.28 3.42
CA PHE A 98 -3.74 4.28 2.35
C PHE A 98 -4.37 3.78 1.05
N LEU A 99 -4.34 2.48 0.81
CA LEU A 99 -5.09 1.83 -0.26
C LEU A 99 -5.85 0.63 0.35
N PRO A 100 -7.14 0.81 0.71
CA PRO A 100 -7.92 -0.19 1.45
C PRO A 100 -8.42 -1.35 0.58
N VAL A 101 -7.97 -1.43 -0.67
CA VAL A 101 -8.32 -2.48 -1.64
C VAL A 101 -7.09 -2.93 -2.40
N HIS A 102 -7.11 -4.16 -2.93
CA HIS A 102 -6.03 -4.66 -3.79
C HIS A 102 -6.33 -4.32 -5.26
N PRO A 103 -5.51 -3.49 -5.92
CA PRO A 103 -5.79 -2.97 -7.26
C PRO A 103 -5.41 -3.98 -8.35
N SER A 104 -5.99 -5.17 -8.29
CA SER A 104 -5.74 -6.26 -9.24
C SER A 104 -7.00 -6.70 -9.94
N ALA A 105 -6.80 -7.20 -11.16
CA ALA A 105 -7.83 -7.79 -11.98
C ALA A 105 -7.43 -9.20 -12.44
N LEU A 106 -8.42 -10.08 -12.56
CA LEU A 106 -8.28 -11.37 -13.23
C LEU A 106 -8.45 -11.14 -14.73
N ILE A 107 -7.35 -11.29 -15.43
CA ILE A 107 -7.27 -11.17 -16.88
C ILE A 107 -7.13 -12.55 -17.51
N VAL A 108 -7.82 -12.79 -18.62
CA VAL A 108 -7.93 -14.09 -19.26
C VAL A 108 -7.84 -13.98 -20.77
N ARG A 109 -7.58 -15.11 -21.43
CA ARG A 109 -7.64 -15.21 -22.88
C ARG A 109 -9.06 -14.93 -23.40
N PRO A 110 -9.21 -14.43 -24.65
CA PRO A 110 -10.48 -13.92 -25.15
C PRO A 110 -11.60 -14.96 -25.28
N GLU A 111 -11.28 -16.25 -25.33
CA GLU A 111 -12.28 -17.33 -25.34
C GLU A 111 -12.91 -17.60 -23.97
N ILE A 112 -12.29 -17.19 -22.88
CA ILE A 112 -12.82 -17.34 -21.51
C ILE A 112 -13.77 -16.17 -21.22
N LYS A 113 -15.06 -16.42 -21.14
CA LYS A 113 -16.08 -15.36 -21.02
C LYS A 113 -16.57 -15.12 -19.59
N SER A 114 -16.29 -16.04 -18.68
CA SER A 114 -16.69 -15.93 -17.27
C SER A 114 -15.70 -16.66 -16.37
N VAL A 115 -15.76 -16.38 -15.06
CA VAL A 115 -14.92 -17.08 -14.08
C VAL A 115 -15.23 -18.59 -14.06
N GLN A 116 -16.48 -18.98 -14.30
CA GLN A 116 -16.89 -20.39 -14.36
C GLN A 116 -16.19 -21.16 -15.49
N ASN A 117 -15.87 -20.50 -16.60
CA ASN A 117 -15.14 -21.12 -17.72
C ASN A 117 -13.67 -21.43 -17.38
N LEU A 118 -13.19 -21.03 -16.19
CA LEU A 118 -11.85 -21.39 -15.70
C LEU A 118 -11.77 -22.79 -15.10
N LYS A 119 -12.91 -23.49 -14.93
CA LYS A 119 -12.90 -24.86 -14.44
C LYS A 119 -12.10 -25.78 -15.38
N GLY A 120 -11.14 -26.53 -14.79
CA GLY A 120 -10.19 -27.37 -15.52
C GLY A 120 -9.02 -26.63 -16.14
N GLN A 121 -8.97 -25.30 -16.07
CA GLN A 121 -7.93 -24.47 -16.69
C GLN A 121 -6.72 -24.27 -15.77
N THR A 122 -5.61 -23.79 -16.36
CA THR A 122 -4.40 -23.38 -15.63
C THR A 122 -4.35 -21.87 -15.54
N LEU A 123 -4.16 -21.34 -14.31
CA LEU A 123 -3.90 -19.93 -14.04
C LEU A 123 -2.42 -19.70 -13.73
N GLY A 124 -1.87 -18.61 -14.26
CA GLY A 124 -0.51 -18.18 -13.93
C GLY A 124 -0.45 -17.41 -12.62
N THR A 125 0.62 -17.63 -11.85
CA THR A 125 0.93 -16.82 -10.67
C THR A 125 2.39 -16.39 -10.66
N SER A 126 2.75 -15.45 -9.77
CA SER A 126 4.16 -15.07 -9.60
C SER A 126 4.94 -16.15 -8.85
N THR A 127 4.49 -16.49 -7.67
CA THR A 127 5.01 -17.53 -6.78
C THR A 127 3.84 -18.13 -6.01
N PHE A 128 3.96 -19.36 -5.55
CA PHE A 128 2.97 -19.95 -4.67
C PHE A 128 2.87 -19.17 -3.35
N GLY A 129 1.66 -18.86 -2.90
CA GLY A 129 1.36 -18.01 -1.76
C GLY A 129 1.58 -16.50 -2.01
N GLY A 130 1.99 -16.11 -3.21
CA GLY A 130 2.11 -14.70 -3.61
C GLY A 130 0.76 -14.02 -3.84
N ALA A 131 0.74 -12.68 -3.83
CA ALA A 131 -0.50 -11.91 -3.98
C ALA A 131 -1.33 -12.27 -5.23
N PRO A 132 -0.75 -12.49 -6.43
CA PRO A 132 -1.53 -12.90 -7.59
C PRO A 132 -2.28 -14.22 -7.40
N GLU A 133 -1.68 -15.21 -6.74
CA GLU A 133 -2.37 -16.47 -6.44
C GLU A 133 -3.46 -16.28 -5.39
N VAL A 134 -3.14 -15.59 -4.29
CA VAL A 134 -4.10 -15.34 -3.21
C VAL A 134 -5.35 -14.64 -3.76
N ILE A 135 -5.16 -13.59 -4.56
CA ILE A 135 -6.26 -12.84 -5.16
C ILE A 135 -7.03 -13.70 -6.17
N ALA A 136 -6.35 -14.50 -7.01
CA ALA A 136 -7.03 -15.42 -7.93
C ALA A 136 -7.90 -16.41 -7.15
N ARG A 137 -7.39 -17.03 -6.09
CA ARG A 137 -8.13 -17.94 -5.21
C ARG A 137 -9.36 -17.26 -4.59
N LEU A 138 -9.25 -16.01 -4.17
CA LEU A 138 -10.36 -15.23 -3.64
C LEU A 138 -11.44 -14.97 -4.69
N ILE A 139 -11.05 -14.58 -5.90
CA ILE A 139 -11.98 -14.37 -7.02
C ILE A 139 -12.69 -15.69 -7.35
N LEU A 140 -11.96 -16.80 -7.49
CA LEU A 140 -12.54 -18.12 -7.78
C LEU A 140 -13.59 -18.51 -6.74
N ARG A 141 -13.27 -18.40 -5.44
CA ARG A 141 -14.22 -18.71 -4.36
C ARG A 141 -15.45 -17.79 -4.39
N HIS A 142 -15.26 -16.50 -4.67
CA HIS A 142 -16.36 -15.55 -4.78
C HIS A 142 -17.38 -15.98 -5.85
N PHE A 143 -16.91 -16.58 -6.94
CA PHE A 143 -17.74 -17.09 -8.03
C PHE A 143 -18.09 -18.58 -7.91
N GLY A 144 -17.86 -19.19 -6.75
CA GLY A 144 -18.29 -20.57 -6.44
C GLY A 144 -17.37 -21.68 -6.96
N LEU A 145 -16.17 -21.36 -7.42
CA LEU A 145 -15.15 -22.36 -7.78
C LEU A 145 -14.25 -22.71 -6.58
N ASP A 146 -13.90 -23.99 -6.46
CA ASP A 146 -12.88 -24.46 -5.52
C ASP A 146 -11.48 -24.30 -6.15
N PRO A 147 -10.65 -23.34 -5.66
CA PRO A 147 -9.34 -23.08 -6.27
C PRO A 147 -8.34 -24.24 -6.13
N ASP A 148 -8.62 -25.23 -5.29
CA ASP A 148 -7.73 -26.37 -5.08
C ASP A 148 -8.14 -27.58 -5.95
N LYS A 149 -9.39 -27.61 -6.44
CA LYS A 149 -9.91 -28.71 -7.24
C LYS A 149 -10.23 -28.32 -8.68
N ASP A 150 -10.76 -27.10 -8.87
CA ASP A 150 -11.33 -26.68 -10.15
C ASP A 150 -10.31 -26.03 -11.10
N VAL A 151 -9.15 -25.58 -10.59
CA VAL A 151 -8.10 -24.95 -11.42
C VAL A 151 -6.70 -25.44 -11.02
N LYS A 152 -5.75 -25.26 -11.95
CA LYS A 152 -4.32 -25.48 -11.66
C LYS A 152 -3.61 -24.16 -11.58
N PHE A 153 -2.56 -24.05 -10.76
CA PHE A 153 -1.70 -22.88 -10.71
C PHE A 153 -0.31 -23.21 -11.23
N LEU A 154 0.26 -22.27 -12.01
CA LEU A 154 1.62 -22.34 -12.55
C LEU A 154 2.40 -21.11 -12.13
N ALA A 155 3.48 -21.30 -11.38
CA ALA A 155 4.38 -20.21 -10.97
C ALA A 155 5.31 -19.81 -12.13
N LEU A 156 5.30 -18.52 -12.52
CA LEU A 156 6.01 -17.99 -13.70
C LEU A 156 6.95 -16.84 -13.36
N GLY A 157 7.21 -16.61 -12.06
CA GLY A 157 8.07 -15.55 -11.58
C GLY A 157 7.37 -14.21 -11.38
N ALA A 158 8.09 -13.26 -10.78
CA ALA A 158 7.52 -11.98 -10.34
C ALA A 158 7.14 -11.04 -11.49
N ALA A 159 7.82 -11.15 -12.64
CA ALA A 159 7.56 -10.29 -13.80
C ALA A 159 6.18 -10.60 -14.43
N ALA A 160 5.37 -9.55 -14.59
CA ALA A 160 4.03 -9.68 -15.19
C ALA A 160 4.12 -10.11 -16.67
N GLU A 161 5.17 -9.69 -17.35
CA GLU A 161 5.49 -9.97 -18.76
C GLU A 161 5.58 -11.48 -19.02
N ASN A 162 6.15 -12.24 -18.08
CA ASN A 162 6.25 -13.71 -18.20
C ASN A 162 4.84 -14.36 -18.24
N ARG A 163 3.93 -13.86 -17.42
CA ARG A 163 2.55 -14.37 -17.38
C ARG A 163 1.75 -13.96 -18.61
N LEU A 164 1.95 -12.73 -19.11
CA LEU A 164 1.34 -12.28 -20.38
C LEU A 164 1.86 -13.08 -21.57
N ALA A 165 3.16 -13.35 -21.61
CA ALA A 165 3.76 -14.21 -22.65
C ALA A 165 3.20 -15.64 -22.59
N ALA A 166 3.09 -16.22 -21.40
CA ALA A 166 2.50 -17.55 -21.20
C ALA A 166 1.02 -17.62 -21.63
N MET A 167 0.24 -16.55 -21.38
CA MET A 167 -1.13 -16.44 -21.90
C MET A 167 -1.14 -16.41 -23.43
N LYS A 168 -0.27 -15.63 -24.06
CA LYS A 168 -0.15 -15.53 -25.52
C LYS A 168 0.23 -16.87 -26.16
N GLN A 169 1.05 -17.66 -25.49
CA GLN A 169 1.45 -19.00 -25.92
C GLN A 169 0.39 -20.10 -25.62
N GLY A 170 -0.70 -19.75 -24.93
CA GLY A 170 -1.72 -20.72 -24.56
C GLY A 170 -1.36 -21.62 -23.38
N LEU A 171 -0.25 -21.39 -22.68
CA LEU A 171 0.20 -22.21 -21.54
C LEU A 171 -0.68 -21.99 -20.30
N ILE A 172 -1.28 -20.82 -20.16
CA ILE A 172 -2.23 -20.47 -19.10
C ILE A 172 -3.46 -19.79 -19.69
N ALA A 173 -4.62 -20.02 -19.06
CA ALA A 173 -5.88 -19.42 -19.47
C ALA A 173 -6.05 -17.99 -18.96
N GLY A 174 -5.40 -17.66 -17.85
CA GLY A 174 -5.48 -16.35 -17.24
C GLY A 174 -4.50 -16.17 -16.09
N THR A 175 -4.46 -14.95 -15.57
CA THR A 175 -3.63 -14.56 -14.42
C THR A 175 -4.22 -13.34 -13.73
N VAL A 176 -3.81 -13.08 -12.49
CA VAL A 176 -4.11 -11.82 -11.81
C VAL A 176 -2.95 -10.85 -12.02
N LEU A 177 -3.29 -9.67 -12.52
CA LEU A 177 -2.34 -8.57 -12.73
C LEU A 177 -2.83 -7.30 -12.03
N SER A 178 -1.86 -6.49 -11.58
CA SER A 178 -2.12 -5.14 -11.10
C SER A 178 -1.81 -4.12 -12.19
N VAL A 179 -2.31 -2.90 -12.03
CA VAL A 179 -1.99 -1.77 -12.93
C VAL A 179 -0.47 -1.49 -12.91
N PRO A 180 0.15 -1.19 -14.06
CA PRO A 180 -0.42 -1.04 -15.39
C PRO A 180 -0.47 -2.34 -16.23
N ALA A 181 0.04 -3.47 -15.70
CA ALA A 181 0.20 -4.71 -16.47
C ALA A 181 -1.14 -5.31 -16.94
N ASP A 182 -2.23 -5.10 -16.23
CA ASP A 182 -3.58 -5.46 -16.66
C ASP A 182 -3.99 -4.72 -17.94
N SER A 183 -3.69 -3.41 -18.00
CA SER A 183 -3.97 -2.58 -19.18
C SER A 183 -3.12 -3.00 -20.39
N GLU A 184 -1.87 -3.39 -20.17
CA GLU A 184 -1.03 -3.94 -21.24
C GLU A 184 -1.60 -5.27 -21.75
N GLY A 185 -2.06 -6.13 -20.86
CA GLY A 185 -2.75 -7.36 -21.25
C GLY A 185 -4.00 -7.11 -22.09
N VAL A 186 -4.80 -6.10 -21.75
CA VAL A 186 -5.98 -5.70 -22.58
C VAL A 186 -5.55 -5.25 -23.97
N LYS A 187 -4.47 -4.47 -24.10
CA LYS A 187 -3.91 -4.08 -25.42
C LYS A 187 -3.42 -5.28 -26.24
N MET A 188 -2.99 -6.35 -25.58
CA MET A 188 -2.62 -7.61 -26.25
C MET A 188 -3.83 -8.47 -26.68
N GLY A 189 -5.06 -8.00 -26.44
CA GLY A 189 -6.30 -8.69 -26.80
C GLY A 189 -6.89 -9.59 -25.70
N PHE A 190 -6.30 -9.60 -24.51
CA PHE A 190 -6.86 -10.29 -23.35
C PHE A 190 -8.01 -9.48 -22.74
N GLN A 191 -8.83 -10.10 -21.90
CA GLN A 191 -9.98 -9.43 -21.29
C GLN A 191 -9.99 -9.57 -19.77
N ILE A 192 -10.41 -8.50 -19.09
CA ILE A 192 -10.65 -8.49 -17.65
C ILE A 192 -12.05 -9.05 -17.42
N ILE A 193 -12.16 -10.11 -16.60
CA ILE A 193 -13.44 -10.72 -16.23
C ILE A 193 -13.83 -10.53 -14.76
N ALA A 194 -12.89 -10.07 -13.93
CA ALA A 194 -13.16 -9.70 -12.54
C ALA A 194 -12.10 -8.74 -12.02
N LYS A 195 -12.53 -7.75 -11.24
CA LYS A 195 -11.63 -6.81 -10.55
C LYS A 195 -11.75 -7.03 -9.05
N ALA A 196 -10.63 -7.34 -8.40
CA ALA A 196 -10.61 -7.68 -6.97
C ALA A 196 -11.20 -6.58 -6.10
N TYR A 197 -10.90 -5.31 -6.41
CA TYR A 197 -11.36 -4.15 -5.65
C TYR A 197 -12.87 -3.86 -5.76
N GLU A 198 -13.56 -4.47 -6.73
CA GLU A 198 -15.02 -4.41 -6.86
C GLU A 198 -15.71 -5.54 -6.06
N LEU A 199 -15.00 -6.63 -5.76
CA LEU A 199 -15.54 -7.84 -5.13
C LEU A 199 -15.34 -7.87 -3.63
N PHE A 200 -14.17 -7.43 -3.15
CA PHE A 200 -13.83 -7.53 -1.73
C PHE A 200 -12.85 -6.42 -1.29
N SER A 201 -12.96 -6.06 0.00
CA SER A 201 -12.01 -5.15 0.63
C SER A 201 -10.79 -5.95 1.09
N TYR A 202 -9.64 -5.75 0.42
CA TYR A 202 -8.36 -6.37 0.78
C TYR A 202 -7.31 -5.25 0.86
N PRO A 203 -7.01 -4.73 2.07
CA PRO A 203 -6.04 -3.65 2.23
C PRO A 203 -4.67 -4.02 1.67
N ASP A 204 -4.13 -3.17 0.79
CA ASP A 204 -2.85 -3.40 0.12
C ASP A 204 -1.75 -2.50 0.68
N ALA A 205 -1.89 -1.18 0.55
CA ALA A 205 -0.92 -0.21 1.05
C ALA A 205 -1.43 0.53 2.30
N GLY A 206 -0.49 0.86 3.19
CA GLY A 206 -0.79 1.57 4.44
C GLY A 206 0.48 1.81 5.24
N LEU A 207 0.34 1.97 6.53
CA LEU A 207 1.45 2.16 7.46
C LEU A 207 1.46 1.03 8.48
N THR A 208 2.61 0.38 8.64
CA THR A 208 2.89 -0.59 9.70
C THR A 208 4.06 -0.09 10.53
N ALA A 209 3.95 -0.22 11.84
CA ALA A 209 5.01 0.06 12.79
C ALA A 209 5.14 -1.07 13.83
N THR A 210 6.25 -1.11 14.56
CA THR A 210 6.39 -1.99 15.72
C THR A 210 5.54 -1.49 16.89
N ILE A 211 5.10 -2.39 17.76
CA ILE A 211 4.40 -2.03 19.01
C ILE A 211 5.24 -1.08 19.87
N SER A 212 6.56 -1.28 19.88
CA SER A 212 7.50 -0.41 20.60
C SER A 212 7.47 1.01 20.02
N LYS A 213 7.55 1.17 18.68
CA LYS A 213 7.50 2.47 18.01
C LYS A 213 6.17 3.19 18.29
N ILE A 214 5.04 2.49 18.22
CA ILE A 214 3.71 3.05 18.51
C ILE A 214 3.63 3.61 19.94
N LYS A 215 4.19 2.88 20.91
CA LYS A 215 4.17 3.29 22.32
C LYS A 215 5.17 4.39 22.68
N GLN A 216 6.39 4.32 22.12
CA GLN A 216 7.48 5.21 22.50
C GLN A 216 7.53 6.50 21.68
N LYS A 217 7.00 6.47 20.45
CA LYS A 217 7.02 7.58 19.51
C LYS A 217 5.64 7.89 18.90
N PRO A 218 4.56 7.97 19.72
CA PRO A 218 3.19 8.12 19.19
C PRO A 218 3.02 9.39 18.35
N ASP A 219 3.70 10.48 18.70
CA ASP A 219 3.65 11.72 17.93
C ASP A 219 4.35 11.59 16.57
N GLU A 220 5.49 10.93 16.49
CA GLU A 220 6.15 10.65 15.21
C GLU A 220 5.24 9.80 14.31
N VAL A 221 4.62 8.72 14.84
CA VAL A 221 3.66 7.88 14.10
C VAL A 221 2.49 8.73 13.58
N LYS A 222 1.94 9.63 14.41
CA LYS A 222 0.84 10.53 14.04
C LYS A 222 1.23 11.47 12.90
N ARG A 223 2.42 12.07 12.95
CA ARG A 223 2.97 12.94 11.90
C ARG A 223 3.14 12.18 10.57
N VAL A 224 3.65 10.95 10.61
CA VAL A 224 3.76 10.09 9.41
C VAL A 224 2.39 9.79 8.82
N ILE A 225 1.39 9.47 9.65
CA ILE A 225 0.02 9.25 9.20
C ILE A 225 -0.57 10.49 8.54
N ARG A 226 -0.40 11.68 9.14
CA ARG A 226 -0.89 12.94 8.56
C ARG A 226 -0.25 13.23 7.20
N ALA A 227 1.07 13.06 7.07
CA ALA A 227 1.76 13.21 5.79
C ALA A 227 1.20 12.25 4.73
N GLY A 228 0.95 10.99 5.08
CA GLY A 228 0.33 10.00 4.20
C GLY A 228 -1.09 10.38 3.78
N ILE A 229 -1.94 10.84 4.72
CA ILE A 229 -3.30 11.32 4.41
C ILE A 229 -3.26 12.53 3.47
N LYS A 230 -2.38 13.52 3.71
CA LYS A 230 -2.18 14.67 2.81
C LYS A 230 -1.76 14.20 1.42
N GLY A 231 -0.83 13.24 1.34
CA GLY A 231 -0.41 12.62 0.08
C GLY A 231 -1.57 11.99 -0.68
N ASN A 232 -2.43 11.24 -0.01
CA ASN A 232 -3.60 10.62 -0.64
C ASN A 232 -4.66 11.64 -1.08
N ARG A 233 -4.91 12.67 -0.29
CA ARG A 233 -5.79 13.78 -0.68
C ARG A 233 -5.27 14.47 -1.93
N TYR A 234 -3.96 14.71 -2.00
CA TYR A 234 -3.32 15.26 -3.19
C TYR A 234 -3.47 14.34 -4.42
N ILE A 235 -3.25 13.02 -4.28
CA ILE A 235 -3.48 12.06 -5.35
C ILE A 235 -4.90 12.19 -5.93
N ARG A 236 -5.90 12.32 -5.08
CA ARG A 236 -7.32 12.40 -5.47
C ARG A 236 -7.68 13.75 -6.10
N ALA A 237 -7.10 14.84 -5.62
CA ALA A 237 -7.41 16.21 -6.04
C ALA A 237 -6.60 16.65 -7.27
N GLU A 238 -5.31 16.30 -7.31
CA GLU A 238 -4.35 16.84 -8.27
C GLU A 238 -4.00 15.83 -9.38
N ARG A 239 -5.00 15.53 -10.23
CA ARG A 239 -4.90 14.50 -11.29
C ARG A 239 -3.65 14.64 -12.16
N GLU A 240 -3.48 15.80 -12.81
CA GLU A 240 -2.38 15.99 -13.78
C GLU A 240 -1.00 15.96 -13.12
N ARG A 241 -0.88 16.52 -11.93
CA ARG A 241 0.36 16.48 -11.15
C ARG A 241 0.68 15.07 -10.68
N THR A 242 -0.32 14.28 -10.33
CA THR A 242 -0.14 12.86 -9.96
C THR A 242 0.26 12.02 -11.19
N ILE A 243 -0.32 12.27 -12.36
CA ILE A 243 0.10 11.63 -13.62
C ILE A 243 1.57 11.96 -13.91
N GLN A 244 1.96 13.22 -13.80
CA GLN A 244 3.35 13.63 -13.97
C GLN A 244 4.28 12.92 -12.99
N PHE A 245 3.90 12.83 -11.73
CA PHE A 245 4.64 12.09 -10.71
C PHE A 245 4.82 10.61 -11.11
N LEU A 246 3.76 9.94 -11.57
CA LEU A 246 3.83 8.55 -12.02
C LEU A 246 4.78 8.37 -13.19
N MET A 247 4.77 9.28 -14.17
CA MET A 247 5.71 9.25 -15.31
C MET A 247 7.16 9.30 -14.85
N GLU A 248 7.49 10.19 -13.93
CA GLU A 248 8.85 10.38 -13.41
C GLU A 248 9.27 9.20 -12.51
N TRP A 249 8.41 8.83 -11.55
CA TRP A 249 8.72 7.83 -10.53
C TRP A 249 8.82 6.41 -11.10
N GLN A 250 7.92 6.05 -12.02
CA GLN A 250 7.89 4.73 -12.65
C GLN A 250 8.63 4.68 -13.99
N LYS A 251 9.13 5.81 -14.51
CA LYS A 251 9.66 5.98 -15.87
C LYS A 251 8.65 5.52 -16.93
N ALA A 252 7.36 5.78 -16.68
CA ALA A 252 6.25 5.40 -17.55
C ALA A 252 5.98 6.48 -18.60
N ASN A 253 5.47 6.08 -19.77
CA ASN A 253 4.93 7.05 -20.72
C ASN A 253 3.59 7.62 -20.20
N ARG A 254 3.15 8.75 -20.79
CA ARG A 254 1.94 9.45 -20.34
C ARG A 254 0.68 8.58 -20.43
N GLU A 255 0.54 7.78 -21.46
CA GLU A 255 -0.63 6.92 -21.63
C GLU A 255 -0.75 5.91 -20.49
N SER A 256 0.34 5.22 -20.17
CA SER A 256 0.42 4.27 -19.05
C SER A 256 0.13 4.95 -17.71
N ALA A 257 0.70 6.15 -17.48
CA ALA A 257 0.47 6.91 -16.26
C ALA A 257 -1.00 7.37 -16.12
N VAL A 258 -1.63 7.80 -17.22
CA VAL A 258 -3.07 8.16 -17.27
C VAL A 258 -3.93 6.95 -16.94
N ASN A 259 -3.68 5.79 -17.56
CA ASN A 259 -4.41 4.55 -17.29
C ASN A 259 -4.26 4.11 -15.84
N THR A 260 -3.04 4.18 -15.30
CA THR A 260 -2.74 3.90 -13.89
C THR A 260 -3.53 4.83 -12.96
N TYR A 261 -3.52 6.13 -13.22
CA TYR A 261 -4.28 7.09 -12.40
C TYR A 261 -5.78 6.84 -12.48
N ASN A 262 -6.33 6.63 -13.68
CA ASN A 262 -7.77 6.38 -13.87
C ASN A 262 -8.23 5.11 -13.11
N SER A 263 -7.38 4.10 -13.01
CA SER A 263 -7.68 2.87 -12.29
C SER A 263 -7.54 3.01 -10.77
N LEU A 264 -6.57 3.78 -10.28
CA LEU A 264 -6.19 3.79 -8.86
C LEU A 264 -6.53 5.08 -8.11
N GLY A 265 -6.50 6.23 -8.78
CA GLY A 265 -6.53 7.53 -8.12
C GLY A 265 -7.69 7.73 -7.14
N LYS A 266 -8.86 7.19 -7.46
CA LYS A 266 -10.06 7.26 -6.60
C LYS A 266 -10.10 6.19 -5.51
N LEU A 267 -9.25 5.17 -5.57
CA LEU A 267 -9.21 4.07 -4.60
C LEU A 267 -8.38 4.40 -3.36
N PHE A 268 -7.52 5.42 -3.44
CA PHE A 268 -6.75 5.88 -2.29
C PHE A 268 -7.66 6.49 -1.23
N SER A 269 -7.47 6.08 0.03
CA SER A 269 -8.21 6.59 1.18
C SER A 269 -7.82 8.04 1.45
N ASP A 270 -8.80 8.94 1.59
CA ASP A 270 -8.57 10.36 1.90
C ASP A 270 -8.48 10.67 3.39
N ASP A 271 -8.67 9.66 4.22
CA ASP A 271 -8.62 9.76 5.68
C ASP A 271 -7.71 8.71 6.34
N GLY A 272 -7.07 7.83 5.56
CA GLY A 272 -6.22 6.76 6.09
C GLY A 272 -6.97 5.62 6.75
N ALA A 273 -8.28 5.51 6.56
CA ALA A 273 -9.11 4.49 7.18
C ALA A 273 -8.70 3.07 6.74
N LEU A 274 -8.76 2.16 7.70
CA LEU A 274 -8.55 0.73 7.50
C LEU A 274 -9.83 0.00 7.95
N PRO A 275 -10.78 -0.26 7.03
CA PRO A 275 -12.09 -0.79 7.37
C PRO A 275 -12.00 -2.14 8.07
N GLU A 276 -12.73 -2.30 9.15
CA GLU A 276 -12.77 -3.55 9.95
C GLU A 276 -13.12 -4.76 9.09
N LYS A 277 -14.09 -4.63 8.17
CA LYS A 277 -14.48 -5.69 7.24
C LYS A 277 -13.29 -6.18 6.41
N GLY A 278 -12.45 -5.26 5.93
CA GLY A 278 -11.24 -5.59 5.19
C GLY A 278 -10.19 -6.30 6.05
N LEU A 279 -9.98 -5.84 7.29
CA LEU A 279 -9.06 -6.48 8.23
C LEU A 279 -9.50 -7.90 8.57
N ARG A 280 -10.78 -8.11 8.92
CA ARG A 280 -11.33 -9.44 9.21
C ARG A 280 -11.20 -10.37 8.02
N PHE A 281 -11.49 -9.87 6.82
CA PHE A 281 -11.33 -10.64 5.60
C PHE A 281 -9.87 -11.10 5.39
N VAL A 282 -8.89 -10.20 5.55
CA VAL A 282 -7.46 -10.53 5.42
C VAL A 282 -7.01 -11.50 6.52
N ILE A 283 -7.49 -11.35 7.75
CA ILE A 283 -7.21 -12.28 8.84
C ILE A 283 -7.66 -13.70 8.45
N GLU A 284 -8.93 -13.86 8.05
CA GLU A 284 -9.49 -15.19 7.72
C GLU A 284 -8.76 -15.85 6.54
N GLU A 285 -8.39 -15.09 5.52
CA GLU A 285 -7.61 -15.63 4.40
C GLU A 285 -6.18 -15.98 4.80
N ASN A 286 -5.53 -15.16 5.64
CA ASN A 286 -4.19 -15.47 6.12
C ASN A 286 -4.16 -16.66 7.10
N LYS A 287 -5.21 -16.91 7.90
CA LYS A 287 -5.31 -18.11 8.75
C LYS A 287 -5.05 -19.38 7.95
N LYS A 288 -5.60 -19.47 6.74
CA LYS A 288 -5.42 -20.63 5.85
C LYS A 288 -3.97 -20.78 5.38
N ILE A 289 -3.30 -19.66 5.12
CA ILE A 289 -1.91 -19.62 4.62
C ILE A 289 -0.92 -19.99 5.73
N VAL A 290 -1.08 -19.38 6.94
CA VAL A 290 -0.16 -19.60 8.06
C VAL A 290 -0.58 -20.73 9.00
N LYS A 291 -1.66 -21.46 8.65
CA LYS A 291 -2.20 -22.60 9.41
C LYS A 291 -2.49 -22.25 10.88
N VAL A 292 -3.04 -21.05 11.13
CA VAL A 292 -3.49 -20.60 12.45
C VAL A 292 -4.96 -20.97 12.63
N SER A 293 -5.28 -21.85 13.58
CA SER A 293 -6.66 -22.29 13.87
C SER A 293 -7.38 -21.46 14.95
N ARG A 294 -6.62 -20.72 15.76
CA ARG A 294 -7.20 -19.87 16.81
C ARG A 294 -7.88 -18.63 16.25
N GLU A 295 -8.73 -18.02 17.03
CA GLU A 295 -9.22 -16.69 16.73
C GLU A 295 -8.09 -15.65 16.82
N VAL A 296 -8.13 -14.67 15.91
CA VAL A 296 -7.20 -13.55 15.85
C VAL A 296 -8.01 -12.27 15.98
N SER A 297 -7.76 -11.51 17.04
CA SER A 297 -8.44 -10.24 17.27
C SER A 297 -7.89 -9.15 16.34
N LEU A 298 -8.69 -8.11 16.09
CA LEU A 298 -8.23 -6.94 15.30
C LEU A 298 -7.03 -6.26 15.96
N SER A 299 -6.99 -6.19 17.29
CA SER A 299 -5.90 -5.57 18.05
C SER A 299 -4.57 -6.34 17.96
N GLU A 300 -4.60 -7.62 17.57
CA GLU A 300 -3.38 -8.37 17.29
C GLU A 300 -2.72 -8.00 15.96
N VAL A 301 -3.44 -7.37 15.05
CA VAL A 301 -2.94 -7.05 13.71
C VAL A 301 -2.93 -5.56 13.40
N ALA A 302 -3.72 -4.75 14.09
CA ALA A 302 -3.83 -3.32 13.86
C ALA A 302 -3.97 -2.54 15.18
N ASP A 303 -3.44 -1.33 15.21
CA ASP A 303 -3.66 -0.31 16.24
C ASP A 303 -3.99 1.01 15.54
N LEU A 304 -5.27 1.38 15.55
CA LEU A 304 -5.78 2.57 14.87
C LEU A 304 -6.02 3.76 15.83
N SER A 305 -5.55 3.67 17.06
CA SER A 305 -5.74 4.71 18.08
C SER A 305 -5.12 6.06 17.68
N ILE A 306 -3.92 6.02 17.09
CA ILE A 306 -3.20 7.21 16.63
C ILE A 306 -3.80 7.76 15.32
N LEU A 307 -4.34 6.89 14.46
CA LEU A 307 -5.01 7.31 13.24
C LEU A 307 -6.18 8.26 13.54
N LYS A 308 -6.99 7.93 14.54
CA LYS A 308 -8.12 8.79 14.93
C LYS A 308 -7.66 10.19 15.32
N GLN A 309 -6.60 10.30 16.11
CA GLN A 309 -6.01 11.59 16.48
C GLN A 309 -5.53 12.38 15.25
N ALA A 310 -4.83 11.70 14.33
CA ALA A 310 -4.37 12.31 13.08
C ALA A 310 -5.54 12.82 12.21
N GLN A 311 -6.61 12.06 12.12
CA GLN A 311 -7.83 12.45 11.41
C GLN A 311 -8.50 13.67 12.02
N ASP A 312 -8.64 13.71 13.35
CA ASP A 312 -9.27 14.82 14.07
C ASP A 312 -8.46 16.11 13.88
N GLU A 313 -7.13 16.07 13.99
CA GLU A 313 -6.26 17.22 13.76
C GLU A 313 -6.34 17.74 12.31
N LEU A 314 -6.48 16.85 11.32
CA LEU A 314 -6.62 17.24 9.91
C LEU A 314 -8.01 17.78 9.55
N ARG A 315 -9.06 17.47 10.32
CA ARG A 315 -10.41 18.04 10.16
C ARG A 315 -10.46 19.46 10.70
N VAL A 316 -9.86 19.69 11.85
CA VAL A 316 -9.84 21.03 12.51
C VAL A 316 -9.03 22.05 11.68
N ARG A 317 -8.07 21.62 10.89
CA ARG A 317 -7.21 22.48 10.05
C ARG A 317 -7.75 22.76 8.64
N GLN A 318 -8.93 22.22 8.28
CA GLN A 318 -9.59 22.59 7.02
C GLN A 318 -10.45 23.84 7.27
N PRO A 319 -10.15 24.99 6.64
CA PRO A 319 -10.98 26.21 6.74
C PRO A 319 -12.34 26.01 6.05
#